data_743803d01fd7bbf9a846b3a02d777982
#
_entry.id   743803d01fd7bbf9a846b3a02d777982
#
_cell.length_a   1.000
_cell.length_b   1.000
_cell.length_c   1.000
_cell.angle_alpha   90.00
_cell.angle_beta   90.00
_cell.angle_gamma   90.00
#
_symmetry.space_group_name_H-M   'P 1'
#
loop_
_entity.id
_entity.type
_entity.pdbx_description
1 polymer ?
#
loop_
_entity_poly.entity_id
_entity_poly.type
_entity_poly.pdbx_seq_one_letter_code
_entity_poly.pdbx_strand_id
1 'polypeptide(L)'
;AYMNRDPKVVWDDQNQNWVMVIFLDNDRYMFLYSDDLLHWEQGETIRIRGSAECPDLFNLSIDNDMTQRKWVLWGSTDNYIIGHFDGRHFVPETDVIEGPTHRIDSAYSLEARSTGGYAAQTFANLPNGRVIQISWIRTVVSQGPFSSCLSIPNELRLVSTEQGPRLTVKPAAEVKDLRECSYSFVGRGLEEFERIPREYLGEAMDMTFKFSMKPD
;
A
#
# COMPACT_ATOMS: atom_id res chain seq x y z
N ALA A 1 19.05 -17.11 -16.27
CA ALA A 1 17.76 -16.61 -16.75
C ALA A 1 17.53 -15.27 -16.05
N TYR A 2 17.32 -14.23 -16.82
CA TYR A 2 16.99 -12.92 -16.26
C TYR A 2 15.57 -13.01 -15.68
N MET A 3 15.42 -12.59 -14.43
CA MET A 3 14.15 -12.62 -13.70
C MET A 3 13.41 -11.30 -13.78
N ASN A 4 13.79 -10.40 -14.70
CA ASN A 4 13.19 -9.08 -14.87
C ASN A 4 11.69 -9.22 -15.15
N ARG A 5 10.88 -8.61 -14.29
CA ARG A 5 9.42 -8.65 -14.36
C ARG A 5 8.75 -7.51 -13.62
N ASP A 6 7.43 -7.50 -13.69
CA ASP A 6 6.54 -6.65 -12.91
C ASP A 6 6.82 -5.15 -13.14
N PRO A 7 6.74 -4.63 -14.38
CA PRO A 7 6.99 -3.23 -14.63
C PRO A 7 5.86 -2.35 -14.10
N LYS A 8 6.23 -1.25 -13.43
CA LYS A 8 5.35 -0.12 -13.15
C LYS A 8 5.82 1.08 -13.95
N VAL A 9 4.92 1.68 -14.73
CA VAL A 9 5.22 2.86 -15.54
C VAL A 9 4.38 4.03 -15.06
N VAL A 10 5.01 5.17 -14.85
CA VAL A 10 4.36 6.41 -14.41
C VAL A 10 4.90 7.60 -15.20
N TRP A 11 4.11 8.67 -15.29
CA TRP A 11 4.55 9.95 -15.82
C TRP A 11 5.10 10.84 -14.71
N ASP A 12 6.27 11.41 -14.90
CA ASP A 12 6.83 12.42 -14.03
C ASP A 12 6.57 13.82 -14.60
N ASP A 13 5.60 14.51 -14.01
CA ASP A 13 5.20 15.86 -14.44
C ASP A 13 6.31 16.89 -14.23
N GLN A 14 7.19 16.69 -13.26
CA GLN A 14 8.24 17.65 -12.97
C GLN A 14 9.36 17.59 -14.00
N ASN A 15 9.77 16.40 -14.40
CA ASN A 15 10.87 16.19 -15.34
C ASN A 15 10.37 15.91 -16.78
N GLN A 16 9.05 15.85 -16.99
CA GLN A 16 8.41 15.65 -18.31
C GLN A 16 8.90 14.40 -19.02
N ASN A 17 8.98 13.29 -18.31
CA ASN A 17 9.38 12.00 -18.87
C ASN A 17 8.59 10.83 -18.26
N TRP A 18 8.66 9.70 -18.93
CA TRP A 18 8.15 8.43 -18.40
C TRP A 18 9.21 7.75 -17.55
N VAL A 19 8.79 7.23 -16.43
CA VAL A 19 9.61 6.44 -15.50
C VAL A 19 9.04 5.05 -15.42
N MET A 20 9.88 4.04 -15.62
CA MET A 20 9.55 2.65 -15.38
C MET A 20 10.43 2.12 -14.24
N VAL A 21 9.84 1.40 -13.31
CA VAL A 21 10.57 0.59 -12.35
C VAL A 21 10.23 -0.87 -12.58
N ILE A 22 11.26 -1.73 -12.63
CA ILE A 22 11.12 -3.18 -12.77
C ILE A 22 11.89 -3.91 -11.69
N PHE A 23 11.38 -5.08 -11.30
CA PHE A 23 12.12 -6.00 -10.45
C PHE A 23 13.20 -6.72 -11.25
N LEU A 24 14.41 -6.81 -10.71
CA LEU A 24 15.53 -7.56 -11.30
C LEU A 24 15.67 -8.95 -10.67
N ASP A 25 16.08 -8.96 -9.41
CA ASP A 25 16.30 -10.15 -8.60
C ASP A 25 16.47 -9.77 -7.12
N ASN A 26 16.34 -10.73 -6.21
CA ASN A 26 16.51 -10.58 -4.77
C ASN A 26 15.68 -9.40 -4.20
N ASP A 27 16.33 -8.26 -3.98
CA ASP A 27 15.77 -7.03 -3.44
C ASP A 27 16.06 -5.82 -4.35
N ARG A 28 16.43 -6.06 -5.63
CA ARG A 28 16.88 -5.02 -6.56
C ARG A 28 15.78 -4.62 -7.54
N TYR A 29 15.64 -3.32 -7.68
CA TYR A 29 14.70 -2.66 -8.58
C TYR A 29 15.44 -1.68 -9.47
N MET A 30 15.23 -1.76 -10.77
CA MET A 30 15.91 -0.92 -11.76
C MET A 30 14.92 0.11 -12.30
N PHE A 31 15.38 1.35 -12.39
CA PHE A 31 14.68 2.43 -13.06
C PHE A 31 15.09 2.51 -14.54
N LEU A 32 14.12 2.83 -15.37
CA LEU A 32 14.32 3.16 -16.78
C LEU A 32 13.53 4.43 -17.10
N TYR A 33 14.04 5.22 -18.01
CA TYR A 33 13.49 6.52 -18.40
C TYR A 33 13.24 6.59 -19.89
N SER A 34 12.14 7.25 -20.29
CA SER A 34 11.75 7.40 -21.69
C SER A 34 11.02 8.70 -21.93
N ASP A 35 11.22 9.28 -23.10
CA ASP A 35 10.45 10.44 -23.55
C ASP A 35 9.21 10.03 -24.38
N ASP A 36 9.20 8.81 -24.93
CA ASP A 36 8.22 8.39 -25.95
C ASP A 36 7.56 7.01 -25.68
N LEU A 37 7.88 6.33 -24.55
CA LEU A 37 7.46 4.97 -24.22
C LEU A 37 8.01 3.86 -25.15
N LEU A 38 8.75 4.21 -26.17
CA LEU A 38 9.31 3.27 -27.14
C LEU A 38 10.80 3.03 -26.92
N HIS A 39 11.52 4.09 -26.56
CA HIS A 39 12.96 4.05 -26.33
C HIS A 39 13.22 4.29 -24.83
N TRP A 40 13.87 3.33 -24.20
CA TRP A 40 14.13 3.35 -22.77
C TRP A 40 15.63 3.39 -22.47
N GLU A 41 16.01 4.33 -21.64
CA GLU A 41 17.35 4.46 -21.11
C GLU A 41 17.41 3.84 -19.71
N GLN A 42 18.44 3.03 -19.47
CA GLN A 42 18.65 2.42 -18.15
C GLN A 42 19.18 3.46 -17.17
N GLY A 43 18.54 3.56 -16.05
CA GLY A 43 18.93 4.36 -14.89
C GLY A 43 19.59 3.54 -13.78
N GLU A 44 19.37 3.98 -12.56
CA GLU A 44 19.92 3.39 -11.35
C GLU A 44 19.19 2.11 -10.91
N THR A 45 19.84 1.41 -10.00
CA THR A 45 19.26 0.24 -9.32
C THR A 45 19.19 0.53 -7.82
N ILE A 46 17.98 0.44 -7.27
CA ILE A 46 17.68 0.65 -5.85
C ILE A 46 17.42 -0.70 -5.19
N ARG A 47 17.78 -0.82 -3.91
CA ARG A 47 17.48 -2.01 -3.10
C ARG A 47 16.41 -1.67 -2.07
N ILE A 48 15.36 -2.50 -2.02
CA ILE A 48 14.39 -2.49 -0.93
C ILE A 48 14.58 -3.77 -0.12
N ARG A 49 15.41 -3.70 0.91
CA ARG A 49 15.70 -4.87 1.76
C ARG A 49 14.40 -5.45 2.34
N GLY A 50 14.29 -6.78 2.31
CA GLY A 50 13.12 -7.49 2.79
C GLY A 50 11.95 -7.49 1.82
N SER A 51 12.12 -6.94 0.62
CA SER A 51 11.11 -6.98 -0.45
C SER A 51 11.68 -7.61 -1.72
N ALA A 52 10.78 -8.19 -2.52
CA ALA A 52 11.06 -8.75 -3.83
C ALA A 52 9.82 -8.58 -4.71
N GLU A 53 9.97 -8.59 -6.03
CA GLU A 53 8.85 -8.56 -6.99
C GLU A 53 7.98 -7.30 -6.94
N CYS A 54 7.09 -7.18 -7.88
CA CYS A 54 5.93 -6.28 -7.93
C CYS A 54 6.20 -4.87 -7.40
N PRO A 55 7.18 -4.11 -7.94
CA PRO A 55 7.36 -2.73 -7.53
C PRO A 55 6.12 -1.90 -7.83
N ASP A 56 5.89 -0.90 -7.00
CA ASP A 56 4.97 0.19 -7.29
C ASP A 56 5.69 1.53 -7.11
N LEU A 57 5.28 2.53 -7.86
CA LEU A 57 5.87 3.86 -7.83
C LEU A 57 4.75 4.90 -7.95
N PHE A 58 4.66 5.78 -6.96
CA PHE A 58 3.63 6.81 -6.92
C PHE A 58 4.10 8.06 -6.18
N ASN A 59 3.42 9.17 -6.45
CA ASN A 59 3.75 10.47 -5.87
C ASN A 59 2.64 10.90 -4.91
N LEU A 60 3.02 11.39 -3.73
CA LEU A 60 2.11 11.88 -2.70
C LEU A 60 2.58 13.23 -2.14
N SER A 61 1.62 14.09 -1.80
CA SER A 61 1.87 15.29 -1.01
C SER A 61 1.97 14.94 0.48
N ILE A 62 2.88 15.61 1.20
CA ILE A 62 2.98 15.50 2.66
C ILE A 62 1.87 16.37 3.25
N ASP A 63 1.06 15.79 4.16
CA ASP A 63 -0.03 16.50 4.88
C ASP A 63 -1.03 17.22 3.96
N ASN A 64 -1.20 16.73 2.72
CA ASN A 64 -1.97 17.36 1.63
C ASN A 64 -1.39 18.71 1.15
N ASP A 65 -0.17 19.07 1.49
CA ASP A 65 0.51 20.23 0.93
C ASP A 65 1.09 19.89 -0.44
N MET A 66 0.45 20.37 -1.50
CA MET A 66 0.84 20.10 -2.89
C MET A 66 2.19 20.70 -3.28
N THR A 67 2.76 21.58 -2.46
CA THR A 67 4.12 22.12 -2.66
C THR A 67 5.21 21.19 -2.13
N GLN A 68 4.84 20.21 -1.30
CA GLN A 68 5.73 19.24 -0.70
C GLN A 68 5.37 17.83 -1.15
N ARG A 69 5.76 17.49 -2.37
CA ARG A 69 5.49 16.16 -2.94
C ARG A 69 6.72 15.28 -2.87
N LYS A 70 6.49 14.00 -2.62
CA LYS A 70 7.52 12.96 -2.59
C LYS A 70 7.09 11.75 -3.40
N TRP A 71 8.06 11.11 -4.01
CA TRP A 71 7.88 9.82 -4.63
C TRP A 71 8.08 8.70 -3.62
N VAL A 72 7.29 7.67 -3.76
CA VAL A 72 7.37 6.45 -2.95
C VAL A 72 7.63 5.28 -3.89
N LEU A 73 8.78 4.63 -3.68
CA LEU A 73 9.09 3.34 -4.28
C LEU A 73 8.67 2.25 -3.29
N TRP A 74 7.72 1.42 -3.69
CA TRP A 74 7.08 0.41 -2.89
C TRP A 74 7.42 -0.99 -3.39
N GLY A 75 7.70 -1.93 -2.51
CA GLY A 75 7.96 -3.34 -2.84
C GLY A 75 6.79 -4.25 -2.43
N SER A 76 6.77 -5.46 -2.95
CA SER A 76 5.66 -6.41 -2.76
C SER A 76 5.32 -6.77 -1.32
N THR A 77 6.25 -6.59 -0.40
CA THR A 77 6.13 -6.93 1.04
C THR A 77 5.83 -5.72 1.92
N ASP A 78 5.32 -4.65 1.33
CA ASP A 78 4.95 -3.40 1.98
C ASP A 78 6.13 -2.52 2.46
N ASN A 79 7.37 -2.96 2.25
CA ASN A 79 8.53 -2.11 2.50
C ASN A 79 8.64 -1.03 1.42
N TYR A 80 9.02 0.18 1.80
CA TYR A 80 9.10 1.29 0.88
C TYR A 80 10.26 2.25 1.18
N ILE A 81 10.57 3.08 0.20
CA ILE A 81 11.54 4.17 0.28
C ILE A 81 10.85 5.45 -0.19
N ILE A 82 11.10 6.56 0.50
CA ILE A 82 10.67 7.90 0.09
C ILE A 82 11.85 8.60 -0.56
N GLY A 83 11.58 9.33 -1.65
CA GLY A 83 12.60 10.07 -2.37
C GLY A 83 12.00 11.12 -3.33
N HIS A 84 12.84 11.60 -4.22
CA HIS A 84 12.46 12.50 -5.30
C HIS A 84 13.23 12.14 -6.57
N PHE A 85 12.82 12.67 -7.71
CA PHE A 85 13.62 12.61 -8.92
C PHE A 85 14.45 13.90 -9.08
N ASP A 86 15.74 13.72 -9.34
CA ASP A 86 16.66 14.75 -9.82
C ASP A 86 16.94 14.46 -11.31
N GLY A 87 16.15 15.06 -12.17
CA GLY A 87 16.15 14.73 -13.59
C GLY A 87 15.73 13.27 -13.79
N ARG A 88 16.62 12.45 -14.38
CA ARG A 88 16.43 11.01 -14.62
C ARG A 88 17.12 10.13 -13.57
N HIS A 89 17.05 10.53 -12.29
CA HIS A 89 17.61 9.77 -11.18
C HIS A 89 16.66 9.81 -9.98
N PHE A 90 16.28 8.64 -9.49
CA PHE A 90 15.58 8.53 -8.20
C PHE A 90 16.60 8.65 -7.06
N VAL A 91 16.43 9.69 -6.25
CA VAL A 91 17.26 9.98 -5.09
C VAL A 91 16.53 9.57 -3.83
N PRO A 92 16.91 8.47 -3.16
CA PRO A 92 16.35 8.12 -1.86
C PRO A 92 16.63 9.19 -0.80
N GLU A 93 15.60 9.56 -0.03
CA GLU A 93 15.71 10.46 1.12
C GLU A 93 15.58 9.71 2.45
N THR A 94 15.13 8.47 2.40
CA THR A 94 15.01 7.60 3.57
C THR A 94 15.71 6.27 3.35
N ASP A 95 16.07 5.62 4.43
CA ASP A 95 16.28 4.18 4.42
C ASP A 95 14.98 3.45 4.11
N VAL A 96 15.04 2.12 3.99
CA VAL A 96 13.86 1.29 3.85
C VAL A 96 12.98 1.40 5.10
N ILE A 97 11.71 1.75 4.87
CA ILE A 97 10.69 1.86 5.90
C ILE A 97 9.75 0.66 5.77
N GLU A 98 9.42 0.03 6.88
CA GLU A 98 8.39 -1.02 6.93
C GLU A 98 7.01 -0.40 6.71
N GLY A 99 6.21 -1.04 5.86
CA GLY A 99 4.89 -0.53 5.50
C GLY A 99 3.86 -0.63 6.62
N PRO A 100 2.81 0.20 6.55
CA PRO A 100 1.78 0.26 7.58
C PRO A 100 0.86 -0.97 7.62
N THR A 101 0.88 -1.80 6.59
CA THR A 101 0.08 -3.04 6.51
C THR A 101 0.89 -4.26 6.93
N HIS A 102 1.55 -4.14 8.03
CA HIS A 102 2.54 -5.08 8.52
C HIS A 102 2.20 -6.54 8.24
N ARG A 103 3.08 -7.20 7.48
CA ARG A 103 3.05 -8.63 7.27
C ARG A 103 3.30 -9.30 8.61
N ILE A 104 2.31 -10.03 9.12
CA ILE A 104 2.55 -10.92 10.27
C ILE A 104 3.50 -12.00 9.77
N ASP A 105 4.76 -11.81 10.10
CA ASP A 105 5.82 -12.72 9.73
C ASP A 105 5.77 -13.96 10.63
N SER A 106 4.91 -14.88 10.25
CA SER A 106 5.06 -16.25 10.73
C SER A 106 5.76 -17.05 9.63
N ALA A 107 7.05 -16.86 9.54
CA ALA A 107 7.91 -17.34 8.46
C ALA A 107 7.96 -18.88 8.31
N TYR A 108 7.21 -19.66 9.07
CA TYR A 108 7.46 -21.10 9.19
C TYR A 108 6.27 -22.03 9.03
N SER A 109 5.05 -21.54 8.81
CA SER A 109 3.95 -22.44 8.46
C SER A 109 3.38 -22.15 7.07
N LEU A 110 3.01 -23.19 6.34
CA LEU A 110 2.27 -23.06 5.08
C LEU A 110 0.95 -22.28 5.29
N GLU A 111 0.37 -22.39 6.47
CA GLU A 111 -0.82 -21.66 6.90
C GLU A 111 -0.53 -20.16 7.12
N ALA A 112 0.63 -19.82 7.63
CA ALA A 112 1.04 -18.44 7.88
C ALA A 112 1.50 -17.69 6.62
N ARG A 113 1.83 -18.38 5.54
CA ARG A 113 2.07 -17.75 4.22
C ARG A 113 0.77 -17.19 3.61
N SER A 114 -0.36 -17.48 4.21
CA SER A 114 -1.68 -17.11 3.73
C SER A 114 -2.27 -15.85 4.33
N THR A 115 -1.63 -15.23 5.32
CA THR A 115 -2.17 -14.05 5.99
C THR A 115 -1.41 -12.80 5.61
N GLY A 116 -2.10 -11.82 5.03
CA GLY A 116 -1.58 -10.51 4.70
C GLY A 116 -1.63 -10.16 3.21
N GLY A 117 -1.55 -8.88 2.94
CA GLY A 117 -1.50 -8.34 1.58
C GLY A 117 -0.13 -8.59 0.94
N TYR A 118 -0.13 -8.80 -0.37
CA TYR A 118 1.06 -8.97 -1.18
C TYR A 118 0.87 -8.31 -2.54
N ALA A 119 1.97 -7.88 -3.16
CA ALA A 119 1.97 -7.34 -4.52
C ALA A 119 0.95 -6.20 -4.71
N ALA A 120 0.86 -5.31 -3.75
CA ALA A 120 -0.04 -4.18 -3.80
C ALA A 120 0.32 -3.25 -4.96
N GLN A 121 -0.71 -2.76 -5.68
CA GLN A 121 -0.55 -1.85 -6.81
C GLN A 121 -1.51 -0.68 -6.69
N THR A 122 -1.04 0.51 -7.06
CA THR A 122 -1.85 1.72 -7.10
C THR A 122 -2.50 1.94 -8.45
N PHE A 123 -3.72 2.51 -8.42
CA PHE A 123 -4.37 3.04 -9.60
C PHE A 123 -3.68 4.33 -10.05
N ALA A 124 -3.43 4.46 -11.35
CA ALA A 124 -2.87 5.67 -11.93
C ALA A 124 -3.96 6.70 -12.28
N ASN A 125 -3.56 7.97 -12.36
CA ASN A 125 -4.37 9.07 -12.87
C ASN A 125 -5.72 9.29 -12.14
N LEU A 126 -5.76 9.03 -10.85
CA LEU A 126 -6.93 9.38 -10.05
C LEU A 126 -7.04 10.90 -9.87
N PRO A 127 -8.27 11.45 -9.86
CA PRO A 127 -8.47 12.88 -9.67
C PRO A 127 -7.99 13.35 -8.29
N ASN A 128 -7.66 14.63 -8.19
CA ASN A 128 -7.28 15.31 -6.94
C ASN A 128 -6.02 14.74 -6.26
N GLY A 129 -5.12 14.09 -7.01
CA GLY A 129 -3.87 13.55 -6.48
C GLY A 129 -4.05 12.41 -5.48
N ARG A 130 -5.22 11.79 -5.45
CA ARG A 130 -5.47 10.60 -4.62
C ARG A 130 -4.65 9.42 -5.12
N VAL A 131 -4.19 8.62 -4.18
CA VAL A 131 -3.51 7.35 -4.45
C VAL A 131 -4.29 6.24 -3.78
N ILE A 132 -4.89 5.37 -4.56
CA ILE A 132 -5.67 4.22 -4.11
C ILE A 132 -4.92 2.95 -4.47
N GLN A 133 -4.80 2.05 -3.51
CA GLN A 133 -4.06 0.80 -3.64
C GLN A 133 -4.97 -0.41 -3.39
N ILE A 134 -4.75 -1.47 -4.14
CA ILE A 134 -5.32 -2.81 -3.93
C ILE A 134 -4.17 -3.81 -3.83
N SER A 135 -4.28 -4.77 -2.92
CA SER A 135 -3.33 -5.85 -2.74
C SER A 135 -3.98 -7.23 -2.90
N TRP A 136 -3.16 -8.21 -3.23
CA TRP A 136 -3.58 -9.61 -3.19
C TRP A 136 -3.57 -10.12 -1.76
N ILE A 137 -4.73 -10.50 -1.25
CA ILE A 137 -4.88 -11.18 0.05
C ILE A 137 -4.79 -12.68 -0.19
N ARG A 138 -3.68 -13.26 0.22
CA ARG A 138 -3.44 -14.70 0.09
C ARG A 138 -4.13 -15.43 1.23
N THR A 139 -5.25 -16.06 0.92
CA THR A 139 -6.01 -16.90 1.86
C THR A 139 -6.16 -18.30 1.27
N VAL A 140 -6.11 -19.31 2.12
CA VAL A 140 -6.43 -20.69 1.74
C VAL A 140 -7.84 -20.96 2.24
N VAL A 141 -8.77 -21.16 1.30
CA VAL A 141 -10.14 -21.58 1.59
C VAL A 141 -10.24 -23.07 1.27
N SER A 142 -10.23 -23.91 2.29
CA SER A 142 -10.15 -25.38 2.12
C SER A 142 -11.34 -26.02 1.44
N GLN A 143 -12.48 -25.35 1.33
CA GLN A 143 -13.72 -25.88 0.74
C GLN A 143 -14.47 -24.87 -0.13
N GLY A 144 -13.85 -23.78 -0.50
CA GLY A 144 -14.46 -22.74 -1.35
C GLY A 144 -14.24 -22.98 -2.84
N PRO A 145 -15.06 -22.38 -3.72
CA PRO A 145 -14.88 -22.43 -5.16
C PRO A 145 -13.69 -21.62 -5.68
N PHE A 146 -13.06 -20.82 -4.84
CA PHE A 146 -11.87 -20.01 -5.15
C PHE A 146 -10.94 -19.94 -3.93
N SER A 147 -9.71 -19.50 -4.16
CA SER A 147 -8.70 -19.21 -3.15
C SER A 147 -8.19 -17.81 -3.36
N SER A 148 -7.89 -17.10 -2.26
CA SER A 148 -7.45 -15.72 -2.24
C SER A 148 -8.53 -14.71 -2.66
N CYS A 149 -8.28 -13.44 -2.38
CA CYS A 149 -9.13 -12.31 -2.80
C CYS A 149 -8.28 -11.05 -2.97
N LEU A 150 -8.86 -10.00 -3.49
CA LEU A 150 -8.29 -8.65 -3.42
C LEU A 150 -8.66 -8.00 -2.09
N SER A 151 -7.80 -7.12 -1.59
CA SER A 151 -8.13 -6.25 -0.47
C SER A 151 -9.26 -5.30 -0.85
N ILE A 152 -9.91 -4.71 0.15
CA ILE A 152 -10.67 -3.48 -0.10
C ILE A 152 -9.71 -2.40 -0.64
N PRO A 153 -10.18 -1.48 -1.49
CA PRO A 153 -9.36 -0.35 -1.92
C PRO A 153 -8.96 0.52 -0.73
N ASN A 154 -7.67 0.83 -0.63
CA ASN A 154 -7.12 1.66 0.43
C ASN A 154 -6.55 2.96 -0.13
N GLU A 155 -6.91 4.08 0.48
CA GLU A 155 -6.31 5.37 0.20
C GLU A 155 -5.02 5.53 0.99
N LEU A 156 -3.94 5.82 0.28
CA LEU A 156 -2.62 6.10 0.84
C LEU A 156 -2.45 7.61 1.03
N ARG A 157 -1.84 8.00 2.14
CA ARG A 157 -1.44 9.37 2.41
C ARG A 157 -0.07 9.41 3.04
N LEU A 158 0.65 10.49 2.79
CA LEU A 158 1.93 10.76 3.42
C LEU A 158 1.73 11.83 4.51
N VAL A 159 2.11 11.51 5.72
CA VAL A 159 1.96 12.40 6.88
C VAL A 159 3.30 12.67 7.55
N SER A 160 3.46 13.88 8.06
CA SER A 160 4.62 14.25 8.86
C SER A 160 4.61 13.55 10.21
N THR A 161 5.78 13.06 10.63
CA THR A 161 6.01 12.51 11.97
C THR A 161 7.35 13.03 12.52
N GLU A 162 7.61 12.81 13.80
CA GLU A 162 8.91 13.13 14.41
C GLU A 162 10.09 12.44 13.73
N GLN A 163 9.85 11.31 13.07
CA GLN A 163 10.86 10.52 12.35
C GLN A 163 10.89 10.81 10.83
N GLY A 164 10.25 11.89 10.38
CA GLY A 164 10.05 12.22 8.97
C GLY A 164 8.74 11.68 8.41
N PRO A 165 8.50 11.84 7.09
CA PRO A 165 7.25 11.44 6.46
C PRO A 165 7.01 9.93 6.58
N ARG A 166 5.73 9.54 6.80
CA ARG A 166 5.29 8.14 6.88
C ARG A 166 4.00 7.95 6.11
N LEU A 167 3.88 6.78 5.46
CA LEU A 167 2.63 6.38 4.83
C LEU A 167 1.57 5.99 5.87
N THR A 168 0.35 6.41 5.61
CA THR A 168 -0.84 5.94 6.31
C THR A 168 -1.78 5.31 5.31
N VAL A 169 -2.53 4.31 5.76
CA VAL A 169 -3.48 3.54 4.96
C VAL A 169 -4.85 3.64 5.60
N LYS A 170 -5.85 3.97 4.81
CA LYS A 170 -7.26 3.96 5.23
C LYS A 170 -8.12 3.38 4.12
N PRO A 171 -9.22 2.69 4.43
CA PRO A 171 -10.19 2.32 3.42
C PRO A 171 -10.59 3.54 2.58
N ALA A 172 -10.66 3.36 1.27
CA ALA A 172 -11.16 4.40 0.37
C ALA A 172 -12.56 4.85 0.81
N ALA A 173 -12.85 6.15 0.65
CA ALA A 173 -14.10 6.72 1.15
C ALA A 173 -15.34 6.05 0.54
N GLU A 174 -15.24 5.59 -0.69
CA GLU A 174 -16.27 4.91 -1.46
C GLU A 174 -16.70 3.57 -0.85
N VAL A 175 -15.87 2.94 -0.03
CA VAL A 175 -16.23 1.69 0.69
C VAL A 175 -17.44 1.91 1.59
N LYS A 176 -17.66 3.13 2.07
CA LYS A 176 -18.83 3.47 2.88
C LYS A 176 -20.14 3.40 2.10
N ASP A 177 -20.08 3.58 0.79
CA ASP A 177 -21.27 3.56 -0.08
C ASP A 177 -21.81 2.13 -0.26
N LEU A 178 -21.01 1.12 0.13
CA LEU A 178 -21.44 -0.28 0.15
C LEU A 178 -22.24 -0.66 1.40
N ARG A 179 -22.39 0.26 2.36
CA ARG A 179 -23.13 -0.01 3.60
C ARG A 179 -24.63 0.05 3.36
N GLU A 180 -25.30 -1.06 3.60
CA GLU A 180 -26.76 -1.15 3.51
C GLU A 180 -27.45 -0.58 4.75
N CYS A 181 -26.85 -0.76 5.92
CA CYS A 181 -27.37 -0.24 7.18
C CYS A 181 -26.21 0.06 8.15
N SER A 182 -26.49 0.83 9.17
CA SER A 182 -25.53 1.07 10.27
C SER A 182 -26.23 1.05 11.62
N TYR A 183 -25.55 0.50 12.60
CA TYR A 183 -26.00 0.44 13.98
C TYR A 183 -24.95 1.08 14.88
N SER A 184 -25.38 1.77 15.92
CA SER A 184 -24.49 2.40 16.89
C SER A 184 -24.85 1.92 18.30
N PHE A 185 -23.84 1.51 19.02
CA PHE A 185 -23.97 1.08 20.40
C PHE A 185 -23.04 1.94 21.26
N VAL A 186 -23.54 2.38 22.40
CA VAL A 186 -22.76 3.12 23.40
C VAL A 186 -22.78 2.30 24.68
N GLY A 187 -21.65 1.72 25.02
CA GLY A 187 -21.49 0.89 26.22
C GLY A 187 -20.48 1.47 27.18
N ARG A 188 -20.54 1.03 28.44
CA ARG A 188 -19.59 1.43 29.48
C ARG A 188 -18.46 0.43 29.74
N GLY A 189 -18.48 -0.71 29.04
CA GLY A 189 -17.47 -1.76 29.18
C GLY A 189 -17.59 -2.83 28.11
N LEU A 190 -16.59 -3.72 28.05
CA LEU A 190 -16.55 -4.82 27.08
C LEU A 190 -17.72 -5.81 27.24
N GLU A 191 -18.27 -5.93 28.43
CA GLU A 191 -19.39 -6.82 28.74
C GLU A 191 -20.68 -6.45 27.96
N GLU A 192 -20.84 -5.18 27.61
CA GLU A 192 -21.97 -4.74 26.81
C GLU A 192 -21.82 -5.08 25.32
N PHE A 193 -20.60 -5.38 24.90
CA PHE A 193 -20.28 -5.80 23.54
C PHE A 193 -20.83 -7.20 23.23
N GLU A 194 -20.86 -8.09 24.20
CA GLU A 194 -21.40 -9.44 24.07
C GLU A 194 -22.94 -9.41 23.89
N ARG A 195 -23.58 -8.27 24.13
CA ARG A 195 -25.03 -8.07 24.03
C ARG A 195 -25.47 -7.54 22.67
N ILE A 196 -24.55 -7.35 21.70
CA ILE A 196 -24.95 -6.94 20.36
C ILE A 196 -25.85 -8.05 19.77
N PRO A 197 -27.10 -7.73 19.40
CA PRO A 197 -27.99 -8.72 18.84
C PRO A 197 -27.40 -9.35 17.59
N ARG A 198 -27.51 -10.67 17.48
CA ARG A 198 -26.92 -11.41 16.33
C ARG A 198 -27.53 -10.98 14.99
N GLU A 199 -28.74 -10.47 14.99
CA GLU A 199 -29.41 -9.92 13.82
C GLU A 199 -28.68 -8.71 13.20
N TYR A 200 -27.82 -8.02 13.97
CA TYR A 200 -26.97 -6.92 13.49
C TYR A 200 -25.61 -7.40 12.99
N LEU A 201 -25.30 -8.69 13.17
CA LEU A 201 -24.07 -9.30 12.71
C LEU A 201 -24.34 -9.99 11.36
N GLY A 202 -24.02 -9.30 10.26
CA GLY A 202 -24.10 -9.86 8.92
C GLY A 202 -22.86 -10.68 8.54
N GLU A 203 -22.88 -11.25 7.33
CA GLU A 203 -21.74 -11.98 6.78
C GLU A 203 -20.58 -11.05 6.38
N ALA A 204 -20.89 -9.77 6.06
CA ALA A 204 -19.92 -8.73 5.76
C ALA A 204 -20.18 -7.52 6.67
N MET A 205 -19.18 -7.12 7.43
CA MET A 205 -19.30 -6.05 8.42
C MET A 205 -18.12 -5.10 8.37
N ASP A 206 -18.42 -3.80 8.54
CA ASP A 206 -17.43 -2.77 8.83
C ASP A 206 -17.70 -2.25 10.25
N MET A 207 -16.76 -2.45 11.16
CA MET A 207 -16.92 -2.11 12.57
C MET A 207 -15.93 -1.03 12.98
N THR A 208 -16.44 0.03 13.61
CA THR A 208 -15.60 1.08 14.20
C THR A 208 -15.76 1.08 15.71
N PHE A 209 -14.67 0.88 16.43
CA PHE A 209 -14.63 0.94 17.89
C PHE A 209 -13.98 2.24 18.34
N LYS A 210 -14.65 2.95 19.25
CA LYS A 210 -14.08 4.10 19.97
C LYS A 210 -14.07 3.79 21.45
N PHE A 211 -12.90 3.82 22.04
CA PHE A 211 -12.75 3.60 23.48
C PHE A 211 -11.75 4.58 24.07
N SER A 212 -11.91 4.90 25.33
CA SER A 212 -10.93 5.64 26.12
C SER A 212 -10.36 4.74 27.19
N MET A 213 -9.04 4.76 27.33
CA MET A 213 -8.37 4.13 28.46
C MET A 213 -8.29 5.14 29.59
N LYS A 214 -8.54 4.69 30.84
CA LYS A 214 -8.19 5.50 31.99
C LYS A 214 -6.68 5.51 32.13
N PRO A 215 -6.04 6.66 32.32
CA PRO A 215 -4.63 6.66 32.72
C PRO A 215 -4.52 5.90 34.06
N ASP A 216 -3.49 5.07 34.18
CA ASP A 216 -3.13 4.39 35.41
C ASP A 216 -2.74 5.38 36.52
#